data_c89e354455c4611ff1aa9ffbe45b5f2e
#
_entry.id   c89e354455c4611ff1aa9ffbe45b5f2e
#
_cell.length_a   1.000
_cell.length_b   1.000
_cell.length_c   1.000
_cell.angle_alpha   90.00
_cell.angle_beta   90.00
_cell.angle_gamma   90.00
#
_symmetry.space_group_name_H-M   'P 1'
#
loop_
_entity.id
_entity.type
_entity.pdbx_description
1 polymer ?
#
loop_
_entity_poly.entity_id
_entity_poly.type
_entity_poly.pdbx_seq_one_letter_code
_entity_poly.pdbx_strand_id
1 'polypeptide(L)'
;QATEPRPQIEQPSEQLSEQRAERLAALRARLAREGLADAVLPAALACVAQCAAEVLGQDPFDTQLLAAAAVLQGRLAEMATGEGKTLAVGLAAAVAALAGLPVHVITANDYLVARDAASLQPFYAALGLAVGAVCQADERSQRSTAYRAAITYVTAKELVFDYLRDGQAPAGQPRLLRGLCMAVIDEADAILLDEARVPLILSEPADMDDALRHARQALRFAR
;
A
#
# COMPACT_ATOMS: atom_id res chain seq x y z
N GLN A 1 3.58 -39.62 -11.44
CA GLN A 1 2.51 -38.65 -11.15
C GLN A 1 2.56 -37.58 -12.24
N ALA A 2 1.57 -37.60 -13.13
CA ALA A 2 1.44 -36.64 -14.22
C ALA A 2 0.95 -35.30 -13.63
N THR A 3 1.74 -34.24 -13.83
CA THR A 3 1.39 -32.87 -13.48
C THR A 3 0.32 -32.39 -14.45
N GLU A 4 -0.90 -32.19 -14.01
CA GLU A 4 -1.94 -31.57 -14.82
C GLU A 4 -1.51 -30.17 -15.27
N PRO A 5 -1.70 -29.83 -16.58
CA PRO A 5 -1.38 -28.49 -17.06
C PRO A 5 -2.31 -27.47 -16.43
N ARG A 6 -1.73 -26.39 -15.89
CA ARG A 6 -2.48 -25.23 -15.42
C ARG A 6 -3.36 -24.69 -16.54
N PRO A 7 -4.63 -24.32 -16.27
CA PRO A 7 -5.49 -23.72 -17.27
C PRO A 7 -4.82 -22.44 -17.81
N GLN A 8 -4.69 -22.38 -19.13
CA GLN A 8 -4.25 -21.17 -19.83
C GLN A 8 -5.38 -20.14 -19.69
N ILE A 9 -5.11 -19.02 -19.02
CA ILE A 9 -6.02 -17.87 -18.97
C ILE A 9 -6.05 -17.31 -20.39
N GLU A 10 -7.17 -17.50 -21.09
CA GLU A 10 -7.41 -16.91 -22.42
C GLU A 10 -7.29 -15.39 -22.29
N GLN A 11 -6.50 -14.79 -23.19
CA GLN A 11 -6.40 -13.32 -23.24
C GLN A 11 -7.76 -12.75 -23.62
N PRO A 12 -8.27 -11.73 -22.90
CA PRO A 12 -9.56 -11.13 -23.20
C PRO A 12 -9.55 -10.59 -24.65
N SER A 13 -10.65 -10.78 -25.37
CA SER A 13 -10.81 -10.24 -26.72
C SER A 13 -10.62 -8.69 -26.70
N GLU A 14 -10.11 -8.11 -27.78
CA GLU A 14 -9.89 -6.65 -27.89
C GLU A 14 -11.13 -5.85 -27.49
N GLN A 15 -12.32 -6.31 -27.85
CA GLN A 15 -13.61 -5.67 -27.49
C GLN A 15 -13.86 -5.64 -25.96
N LEU A 16 -13.48 -6.69 -25.23
CA LEU A 16 -13.60 -6.73 -23.76
C LEU A 16 -12.62 -5.77 -23.09
N SER A 17 -11.44 -5.60 -23.67
CA SER A 17 -10.45 -4.65 -23.15
C SER A 17 -10.86 -3.19 -23.38
N GLU A 18 -11.44 -2.88 -24.53
CA GLU A 18 -11.99 -1.54 -24.85
C GLU A 18 -13.16 -1.18 -23.93
N GLN A 19 -14.14 -2.08 -23.77
CA GLN A 19 -15.28 -1.84 -22.88
C GLN A 19 -14.86 -1.65 -21.43
N ARG A 20 -13.83 -2.38 -20.95
CA ARG A 20 -13.26 -2.17 -19.62
C ARG A 20 -12.62 -0.79 -19.49
N ALA A 21 -11.84 -0.37 -20.49
CA ALA A 21 -11.20 0.95 -20.50
C ALA A 21 -12.23 2.09 -20.43
N GLU A 22 -13.32 2.00 -21.19
CA GLU A 22 -14.42 2.98 -21.14
C GLU A 22 -15.11 3.04 -19.79
N ARG A 23 -15.43 1.87 -19.20
CA ARG A 23 -16.04 1.78 -17.86
C ARG A 23 -15.11 2.36 -16.78
N LEU A 24 -13.83 2.07 -16.85
CA LEU A 24 -12.84 2.63 -15.92
C LEU A 24 -12.70 4.14 -16.08
N ALA A 25 -12.70 4.67 -17.30
CA ALA A 25 -12.65 6.11 -17.54
C ALA A 25 -13.89 6.83 -16.98
N ALA A 26 -15.07 6.28 -17.22
CA ALA A 26 -16.32 6.81 -16.67
C ALA A 26 -16.33 6.75 -15.11
N LEU A 27 -15.86 5.65 -14.53
CA LEU A 27 -15.77 5.50 -13.08
C LEU A 27 -14.78 6.51 -12.48
N ARG A 28 -13.57 6.66 -13.06
CA ARG A 28 -12.59 7.66 -12.61
C ARG A 28 -13.15 9.08 -12.65
N ALA A 29 -13.84 9.44 -13.74
CA ALA A 29 -14.47 10.74 -13.86
C ALA A 29 -15.56 10.96 -12.81
N ARG A 30 -16.29 9.92 -12.45
CA ARG A 30 -17.29 9.96 -11.37
C ARG A 30 -16.64 10.09 -10.00
N LEU A 31 -15.64 9.26 -9.69
CA LEU A 31 -14.88 9.32 -8.44
C LEU A 31 -14.17 10.67 -8.27
N ALA A 32 -13.65 11.27 -9.33
CA ALA A 32 -13.04 12.60 -9.27
C ALA A 32 -14.04 13.72 -8.90
N ARG A 33 -15.31 13.59 -9.27
CA ARG A 33 -16.35 14.58 -8.94
C ARG A 33 -17.00 14.34 -7.58
N GLU A 34 -17.28 13.09 -7.24
CA GLU A 34 -18.12 12.69 -6.11
C GLU A 34 -17.28 12.14 -4.94
N GLY A 35 -15.98 11.87 -5.16
CA GLY A 35 -15.12 11.24 -4.17
C GLY A 35 -15.57 9.82 -3.84
N LEU A 36 -15.31 9.39 -2.60
CA LEU A 36 -15.72 8.09 -2.07
C LEU A 36 -17.11 8.14 -1.42
N ALA A 37 -18.04 8.88 -2.03
CA ALA A 37 -19.42 8.98 -1.53
C ALA A 37 -20.13 7.63 -1.61
N ASP A 38 -21.03 7.36 -0.64
CA ASP A 38 -21.77 6.10 -0.55
C ASP A 38 -22.52 5.73 -1.84
N ALA A 39 -22.99 6.74 -2.58
CA ALA A 39 -23.69 6.54 -3.85
C ALA A 39 -22.77 6.02 -5.00
N VAL A 40 -21.45 6.18 -4.88
CA VAL A 40 -20.47 5.75 -5.89
C VAL A 40 -19.88 4.39 -5.55
N LEU A 41 -19.72 4.08 -4.26
CA LEU A 41 -19.02 2.88 -3.79
C LEU A 41 -19.53 1.57 -4.39
N PRO A 42 -20.85 1.31 -4.51
CA PRO A 42 -21.33 0.05 -5.10
C PRO A 42 -20.86 -0.13 -6.55
N ALA A 43 -20.95 0.91 -7.36
CA ALA A 43 -20.50 0.84 -8.75
C ALA A 43 -18.99 0.71 -8.87
N ALA A 44 -18.24 1.38 -7.99
CA ALA A 44 -16.79 1.28 -7.95
C ALA A 44 -16.33 -0.12 -7.53
N LEU A 45 -16.91 -0.67 -6.46
CA LEU A 45 -16.62 -2.03 -5.99
C LEU A 45 -17.00 -3.08 -7.02
N ALA A 46 -18.15 -2.98 -7.68
CA ALA A 46 -18.55 -3.89 -8.74
C ALA A 46 -17.54 -3.88 -9.92
N CYS A 47 -17.05 -2.71 -10.31
CA CYS A 47 -16.06 -2.59 -11.38
C CYS A 47 -14.72 -3.24 -11.01
N VAL A 48 -14.20 -2.99 -9.80
CA VAL A 48 -12.93 -3.59 -9.37
C VAL A 48 -13.08 -5.08 -9.08
N ALA A 49 -14.24 -5.54 -8.57
CA ALA A 49 -14.55 -6.95 -8.36
C ALA A 49 -14.53 -7.73 -9.68
N GLN A 50 -15.20 -7.19 -10.71
CA GLN A 50 -15.18 -7.80 -12.04
C GLN A 50 -13.74 -7.89 -12.57
N CYS A 51 -12.92 -6.85 -12.41
CA CYS A 51 -11.53 -6.88 -12.82
C CYS A 51 -10.71 -7.95 -12.04
N ALA A 52 -10.95 -8.11 -10.74
CA ALA A 52 -10.30 -9.12 -9.92
C ALA A 52 -10.67 -10.53 -10.39
N ALA A 53 -11.95 -10.79 -10.66
CA ALA A 53 -12.43 -12.07 -11.20
C ALA A 53 -11.76 -12.41 -12.55
N GLU A 54 -11.69 -11.44 -13.47
CA GLU A 54 -11.10 -11.62 -14.80
C GLU A 54 -9.58 -11.83 -14.76
N VAL A 55 -8.85 -11.12 -13.89
CA VAL A 55 -7.39 -11.08 -13.91
C VAL A 55 -6.77 -12.08 -12.94
N LEU A 56 -7.35 -12.23 -11.74
CA LEU A 56 -6.83 -13.14 -10.71
C LEU A 56 -7.53 -14.49 -10.73
N GLY A 57 -8.63 -14.64 -11.50
CA GLY A 57 -9.48 -15.83 -11.43
C GLY A 57 -10.17 -15.99 -10.07
N GLN A 58 -10.31 -14.93 -9.31
CA GLN A 58 -10.91 -14.91 -7.98
C GLN A 58 -12.13 -14.00 -8.00
N ASP A 59 -13.32 -14.59 -7.96
CA ASP A 59 -14.56 -13.84 -7.81
C ASP A 59 -14.72 -13.44 -6.33
N PRO A 60 -14.74 -12.14 -6.01
CA PRO A 60 -14.80 -11.70 -4.61
C PRO A 60 -16.12 -12.09 -3.96
N PHE A 61 -16.07 -12.63 -2.75
CA PHE A 61 -17.26 -12.90 -1.95
C PHE A 61 -17.90 -11.60 -1.44
N ASP A 62 -19.22 -11.67 -1.16
CA ASP A 62 -19.96 -10.54 -0.59
C ASP A 62 -19.33 -10.01 0.70
N THR A 63 -18.78 -10.89 1.55
CA THR A 63 -18.06 -10.51 2.78
C THR A 63 -16.85 -9.65 2.50
N GLN A 64 -16.10 -9.94 1.43
CA GLN A 64 -14.92 -9.15 1.02
C GLN A 64 -15.32 -7.79 0.47
N LEU A 65 -16.41 -7.73 -0.31
CA LEU A 65 -16.96 -6.47 -0.83
C LEU A 65 -17.49 -5.59 0.30
N LEU A 66 -18.18 -6.17 1.28
CA LEU A 66 -18.68 -5.46 2.46
C LEU A 66 -17.51 -4.94 3.32
N ALA A 67 -16.47 -5.75 3.53
CA ALA A 67 -15.27 -5.31 4.25
C ALA A 67 -14.55 -4.17 3.53
N ALA A 68 -14.38 -4.26 2.21
CA ALA A 68 -13.81 -3.18 1.41
C ALA A 68 -14.63 -1.89 1.50
N ALA A 69 -15.98 -1.99 1.43
CA ALA A 69 -16.87 -0.85 1.60
C ALA A 69 -16.73 -0.21 2.99
N ALA A 70 -16.69 -1.03 4.05
CA ALA A 70 -16.54 -0.55 5.42
C ALA A 70 -15.21 0.20 5.61
N VAL A 71 -14.11 -0.34 5.09
CA VAL A 71 -12.77 0.31 5.12
C VAL A 71 -12.80 1.64 4.38
N LEU A 72 -13.39 1.69 3.19
CA LEU A 72 -13.52 2.93 2.41
C LEU A 72 -14.36 4.01 3.11
N GLN A 73 -15.27 3.59 3.97
CA GLN A 73 -16.08 4.48 4.84
C GLN A 73 -15.37 4.85 6.16
N GLY A 74 -14.08 4.47 6.33
CA GLY A 74 -13.32 4.74 7.55
C GLY A 74 -13.75 3.90 8.76
N ARG A 75 -14.31 2.72 8.53
CA ARG A 75 -14.77 1.79 9.57
C ARG A 75 -13.75 0.67 9.76
N LEU A 76 -13.79 0.05 10.94
CA LEU A 76 -13.09 -1.20 11.23
C LEU A 76 -13.92 -2.36 10.69
N ALA A 77 -13.28 -3.21 9.86
CA ALA A 77 -13.86 -4.44 9.37
C ALA A 77 -13.19 -5.64 10.03
N GLU A 78 -13.97 -6.47 10.73
CA GLU A 78 -13.48 -7.74 11.27
C GLU A 78 -13.83 -8.86 10.29
N MET A 79 -12.80 -9.60 9.87
CA MET A 79 -12.94 -10.77 9.01
C MET A 79 -12.22 -11.96 9.64
N ALA A 80 -12.83 -13.14 9.58
CA ALA A 80 -12.22 -14.36 10.11
C ALA A 80 -10.95 -14.74 9.32
N THR A 81 -10.10 -15.53 9.94
CA THR A 81 -8.90 -16.07 9.29
C THR A 81 -9.30 -16.95 8.11
N GLY A 82 -8.67 -16.75 6.95
CA GLY A 82 -8.96 -17.54 5.74
C GLY A 82 -10.05 -16.95 4.84
N GLU A 83 -10.76 -15.89 5.21
CA GLU A 83 -11.79 -15.25 4.38
C GLU A 83 -11.25 -14.34 3.26
N GLY A 84 -9.94 -14.35 3.04
CA GLY A 84 -9.32 -13.59 1.94
C GLY A 84 -9.22 -12.09 2.20
N LYS A 85 -8.82 -11.69 3.41
CA LYS A 85 -8.57 -10.27 3.79
C LYS A 85 -7.72 -9.52 2.79
N THR A 86 -6.68 -10.15 2.26
CA THR A 86 -5.76 -9.53 1.27
C THR A 86 -6.50 -9.01 0.03
N LEU A 87 -7.50 -9.77 -0.47
CA LEU A 87 -8.31 -9.32 -1.60
C LEU A 87 -9.21 -8.16 -1.20
N ALA A 88 -9.86 -8.21 -0.03
CA ALA A 88 -10.72 -7.12 0.46
C ALA A 88 -9.93 -5.81 0.61
N VAL A 89 -8.72 -5.87 1.20
CA VAL A 89 -7.77 -4.74 1.28
C VAL A 89 -7.39 -4.24 -0.11
N GLY A 90 -7.10 -5.16 -1.02
CA GLY A 90 -6.75 -4.84 -2.40
C GLY A 90 -7.86 -4.11 -3.16
N LEU A 91 -9.10 -4.54 -3.00
CA LEU A 91 -10.28 -3.90 -3.60
C LEU A 91 -10.48 -2.48 -3.04
N ALA A 92 -10.38 -2.31 -1.71
CA ALA A 92 -10.47 -1.00 -1.08
C ALA A 92 -9.37 -0.05 -1.57
N ALA A 93 -8.12 -0.52 -1.59
CA ALA A 93 -6.99 0.25 -2.09
C ALA A 93 -7.16 0.66 -3.55
N ALA A 94 -7.66 -0.24 -4.40
CA ALA A 94 -7.90 0.03 -5.82
C ALA A 94 -8.95 1.14 -6.01
N VAL A 95 -10.10 1.06 -5.31
CA VAL A 95 -11.16 2.09 -5.41
C VAL A 95 -10.63 3.46 -4.96
N ALA A 96 -9.91 3.52 -3.85
CA ALA A 96 -9.33 4.78 -3.36
C ALA A 96 -8.29 5.35 -4.33
N ALA A 97 -7.43 4.50 -4.90
CA ALA A 97 -6.45 4.92 -5.89
C ALA A 97 -7.09 5.38 -7.21
N LEU A 98 -8.20 4.75 -7.65
CA LEU A 98 -9.00 5.20 -8.80
C LEU A 98 -9.63 6.57 -8.56
N ALA A 99 -9.93 6.92 -7.29
CA ALA A 99 -10.36 8.26 -6.90
C ALA A 99 -9.22 9.29 -6.88
N GLY A 100 -7.99 8.90 -7.22
CA GLY A 100 -6.81 9.78 -7.24
C GLY A 100 -6.11 9.95 -5.89
N LEU A 101 -6.48 9.17 -4.88
CA LEU A 101 -5.84 9.23 -3.57
C LEU A 101 -4.56 8.39 -3.56
N PRO A 102 -3.41 8.91 -3.12
CA PRO A 102 -2.26 8.08 -2.76
C PRO A 102 -2.62 7.17 -1.59
N VAL A 103 -2.50 5.85 -1.79
CA VAL A 103 -2.89 4.86 -0.77
C VAL A 103 -1.65 4.18 -0.21
N HIS A 104 -1.56 4.12 1.12
CA HIS A 104 -0.61 3.29 1.84
C HIS A 104 -1.34 2.07 2.39
N VAL A 105 -0.95 0.87 1.96
CA VAL A 105 -1.41 -0.39 2.54
C VAL A 105 -0.37 -0.81 3.58
N ILE A 106 -0.78 -0.81 4.84
CA ILE A 106 0.10 -1.06 5.98
C ILE A 106 -0.09 -2.49 6.42
N THR A 107 1.01 -3.27 6.39
CA THR A 107 1.03 -4.68 6.80
C THR A 107 2.02 -4.91 7.94
N ALA A 108 1.96 -6.07 8.58
CA ALA A 108 2.72 -6.35 9.79
C ALA A 108 4.25 -6.51 9.56
N ASN A 109 4.68 -6.95 8.37
CA ASN A 109 6.11 -7.22 8.11
C ASN A 109 6.47 -7.15 6.62
N ASP A 110 7.77 -7.06 6.33
CA ASP A 110 8.31 -6.92 4.96
C ASP A 110 7.96 -8.12 4.05
N TYR A 111 7.83 -9.32 4.61
CA TYR A 111 7.41 -10.48 3.83
C TYR A 111 6.00 -10.30 3.27
N LEU A 112 5.07 -9.85 4.10
CA LEU A 112 3.69 -9.55 3.67
C LEU A 112 3.66 -8.37 2.69
N VAL A 113 4.45 -7.33 2.92
CA VAL A 113 4.60 -6.20 2.00
C VAL A 113 4.95 -6.69 0.59
N ALA A 114 6.01 -7.47 0.46
CA ALA A 114 6.48 -7.96 -0.85
C ALA A 114 5.49 -8.96 -1.48
N ARG A 115 4.97 -9.91 -0.69
CA ARG A 115 4.04 -10.95 -1.13
C ARG A 115 2.74 -10.34 -1.67
N ASP A 116 2.11 -9.46 -0.91
CA ASP A 116 0.79 -8.94 -1.24
C ASP A 116 0.86 -7.92 -2.38
N ALA A 117 1.87 -7.06 -2.41
CA ALA A 117 2.14 -6.19 -3.54
C ALA A 117 2.33 -6.98 -4.84
N ALA A 118 3.14 -8.06 -4.81
CA ALA A 118 3.39 -8.89 -5.97
C ALA A 118 2.15 -9.69 -6.40
N SER A 119 1.38 -10.25 -5.46
CA SER A 119 0.20 -11.06 -5.77
C SER A 119 -0.92 -10.24 -6.41
N LEU A 120 -1.09 -8.98 -6.02
CA LEU A 120 -2.12 -8.09 -6.53
C LEU A 120 -1.65 -7.18 -7.67
N GLN A 121 -0.35 -7.20 -8.00
CA GLN A 121 0.22 -6.38 -9.07
C GLN A 121 -0.51 -6.55 -10.42
N PRO A 122 -0.85 -7.77 -10.90
CA PRO A 122 -1.57 -7.93 -12.16
C PRO A 122 -2.96 -7.27 -12.13
N PHE A 123 -3.67 -7.37 -11.01
CA PHE A 123 -4.97 -6.74 -10.80
C PHE A 123 -4.86 -5.19 -10.85
N TYR A 124 -3.92 -4.61 -10.12
CA TYR A 124 -3.69 -3.17 -10.14
C TYR A 124 -3.26 -2.67 -11.53
N ALA A 125 -2.39 -3.41 -12.22
CA ALA A 125 -1.95 -3.08 -13.57
C ALA A 125 -3.11 -3.07 -14.57
N ALA A 126 -4.05 -4.01 -14.47
CA ALA A 126 -5.25 -4.07 -15.31
C ALA A 126 -6.20 -2.88 -15.07
N LEU A 127 -6.16 -2.30 -13.88
CA LEU A 127 -6.85 -1.05 -13.53
C LEU A 127 -6.03 0.21 -13.91
N GLY A 128 -4.84 0.05 -14.50
CA GLY A 128 -3.94 1.15 -14.81
C GLY A 128 -3.39 1.86 -13.57
N LEU A 129 -3.22 1.12 -12.46
CA LEU A 129 -2.68 1.61 -11.19
C LEU A 129 -1.28 1.01 -10.98
N ALA A 130 -0.32 1.88 -10.69
CA ALA A 130 1.01 1.45 -10.28
C ALA A 130 0.98 1.04 -8.80
N VAL A 131 1.68 -0.05 -8.48
CA VAL A 131 1.91 -0.50 -7.11
C VAL A 131 3.40 -0.48 -6.78
N GLY A 132 3.75 -0.03 -5.58
CA GLY A 132 5.08 -0.07 -5.01
C GLY A 132 5.10 -0.84 -3.71
N ALA A 133 6.28 -1.34 -3.34
CA ALA A 133 6.55 -1.97 -2.05
C ALA A 133 7.75 -1.27 -1.44
N VAL A 134 7.71 -1.02 -0.12
CA VAL A 134 8.81 -0.43 0.63
C VAL A 134 9.18 -1.38 1.77
N CYS A 135 10.38 -1.93 1.68
CA CYS A 135 10.96 -2.83 2.68
C CYS A 135 12.13 -2.16 3.40
N GLN A 136 12.53 -2.72 4.54
CA GLN A 136 13.61 -2.18 5.36
C GLN A 136 14.94 -2.09 4.60
N ALA A 137 15.24 -3.06 3.73
CA ALA A 137 16.50 -3.13 2.98
C ALA A 137 16.57 -2.14 1.81
N ASP A 138 15.46 -1.46 1.46
CA ASP A 138 15.41 -0.60 0.27
C ASP A 138 16.18 0.69 0.48
N GLU A 139 16.94 1.07 -0.55
CA GLU A 139 17.62 2.36 -0.61
C GLU A 139 16.64 3.51 -0.86
N ARG A 140 17.06 4.74 -0.55
CA ARG A 140 16.23 5.96 -0.73
C ARG A 140 15.66 6.11 -2.15
N SER A 141 16.42 5.74 -3.17
CA SER A 141 15.99 5.81 -4.59
C SER A 141 14.84 4.85 -4.89
N GLN A 142 14.92 3.62 -4.38
CA GLN A 142 13.90 2.59 -4.51
C GLN A 142 12.62 3.00 -3.76
N ARG A 143 12.76 3.45 -2.50
CA ARG A 143 11.66 3.99 -1.70
C ARG A 143 10.97 5.16 -2.39
N SER A 144 11.73 6.12 -2.95
CA SER A 144 11.19 7.26 -3.69
C SER A 144 10.35 6.81 -4.89
N THR A 145 10.79 5.78 -5.60
CA THR A 145 10.04 5.20 -6.72
C THR A 145 8.77 4.52 -6.24
N ALA A 146 8.84 3.72 -5.17
CA ALA A 146 7.69 3.02 -4.59
C ALA A 146 6.62 3.99 -4.08
N TYR A 147 7.01 5.06 -3.37
CA TYR A 147 6.06 6.06 -2.87
C TYR A 147 5.41 6.93 -3.98
N ARG A 148 5.93 6.90 -5.20
CA ARG A 148 5.28 7.56 -6.36
C ARG A 148 4.18 6.71 -6.97
N ALA A 149 4.09 5.43 -6.64
CA ALA A 149 3.02 4.57 -7.09
C ALA A 149 1.66 5.02 -6.52
N ALA A 150 0.57 4.66 -7.18
CA ALA A 150 -0.78 4.97 -6.71
C ALA A 150 -1.09 4.26 -5.39
N ILE A 151 -0.57 3.05 -5.24
CA ILE A 151 -0.70 2.21 -4.05
C ILE A 151 0.70 1.81 -3.60
N THR A 152 1.03 2.00 -2.32
CA THR A 152 2.31 1.63 -1.74
C THR A 152 2.09 0.70 -0.56
N TYR A 153 2.60 -0.52 -0.64
CA TYR A 153 2.67 -1.46 0.48
C TYR A 153 3.88 -1.14 1.34
N VAL A 154 3.70 -1.08 2.65
CA VAL A 154 4.76 -0.68 3.59
C VAL A 154 4.42 -1.16 4.99
N THR A 155 5.40 -1.38 5.86
CA THR A 155 5.14 -1.58 7.28
C THR A 155 4.90 -0.24 8.00
N ALA A 156 4.15 -0.26 9.10
CA ALA A 156 3.91 0.95 9.90
C ALA A 156 5.22 1.60 10.35
N LYS A 157 6.20 0.78 10.75
CA LYS A 157 7.52 1.22 11.19
C LYS A 157 8.28 1.96 10.09
N GLU A 158 8.37 1.40 8.89
CA GLU A 158 9.09 2.02 7.77
C GLU A 158 8.42 3.33 7.32
N LEU A 159 7.08 3.36 7.25
CA LEU A 159 6.35 4.56 6.90
C LEU A 159 6.60 5.70 7.90
N VAL A 160 6.59 5.40 9.20
CA VAL A 160 6.86 6.41 10.24
C VAL A 160 8.31 6.88 10.18
N PHE A 161 9.28 5.99 9.98
CA PHE A 161 10.67 6.39 9.82
C PHE A 161 10.90 7.28 8.59
N ASP A 162 10.29 6.95 7.46
CA ASP A 162 10.41 7.77 6.26
C ASP A 162 9.73 9.13 6.43
N TYR A 163 8.59 9.17 7.14
CA TYR A 163 7.94 10.43 7.51
C TYR A 163 8.82 11.32 8.40
N LEU A 164 9.45 10.73 9.42
CA LEU A 164 10.35 11.47 10.34
C LEU A 164 11.62 11.95 9.61
N ARG A 165 12.22 11.10 8.76
CA ARG A 165 13.38 11.48 7.93
C ARG A 165 13.05 12.63 6.98
N ASP A 166 11.86 12.62 6.36
CA ASP A 166 11.41 13.72 5.51
C ASP A 166 11.20 15.01 6.29
N GLY A 167 10.80 14.93 7.58
CA GLY A 167 10.68 16.07 8.47
C GLY A 167 12.02 16.68 8.89
N GLN A 168 13.09 15.87 8.91
CA GLN A 168 14.44 16.28 9.28
C GLN A 168 15.31 16.62 8.05
N ALA A 169 14.80 16.39 6.83
CA ALA A 169 15.55 16.62 5.61
C ALA A 169 15.96 18.11 5.46
N PRO A 170 17.20 18.38 5.04
CA PRO A 170 17.65 19.75 4.76
C PRO A 170 16.77 20.46 3.75
N ALA A 171 16.73 21.79 3.84
CA ALA A 171 15.98 22.61 2.88
C ALA A 171 16.47 22.35 1.43
N GLY A 172 15.51 22.05 0.53
CA GLY A 172 15.79 21.74 -0.86
C GLY A 172 15.94 20.25 -1.20
N GLN A 173 16.00 19.36 -0.22
CA GLN A 173 15.99 17.93 -0.47
C GLN A 173 14.57 17.45 -0.79
N PRO A 174 14.35 16.72 -1.92
CA PRO A 174 13.03 16.21 -2.24
C PRO A 174 12.56 15.19 -1.20
N ARG A 175 11.30 15.33 -0.77
CA ARG A 175 10.66 14.40 0.16
C ARG A 175 10.40 13.05 -0.50
N LEU A 176 10.45 11.99 0.28
CA LEU A 176 10.05 10.64 -0.15
C LEU A 176 8.54 10.55 -0.30
N LEU A 177 7.83 10.99 0.73
CA LEU A 177 6.37 10.89 0.82
C LEU A 177 5.70 12.03 0.06
N ARG A 178 4.64 11.69 -0.71
CA ARG A 178 3.78 12.68 -1.38
C ARG A 178 2.73 13.28 -0.44
N GLY A 179 2.59 12.74 0.75
CA GLY A 179 1.61 13.07 1.77
C GLY A 179 0.92 11.82 2.30
N LEU A 180 0.32 11.94 3.46
CA LEU A 180 -0.44 10.89 4.13
C LEU A 180 -1.93 11.12 3.83
N CYS A 181 -2.43 10.61 2.69
CA CYS A 181 -3.81 10.84 2.26
C CYS A 181 -4.75 9.75 2.74
N MET A 182 -4.39 8.48 2.51
CA MET A 182 -5.18 7.33 2.93
C MET A 182 -4.27 6.18 3.36
N ALA A 183 -4.60 5.57 4.48
CA ALA A 183 -3.99 4.33 4.96
C ALA A 183 -5.06 3.24 5.08
N VAL A 184 -4.77 2.06 4.53
CA VAL A 184 -5.53 0.83 4.77
C VAL A 184 -4.63 -0.05 5.62
N ILE A 185 -5.05 -0.34 6.85
CA ILE A 185 -4.26 -1.08 7.83
C ILE A 185 -4.77 -2.52 7.84
N ASP A 186 -3.93 -3.46 7.41
CA ASP A 186 -4.17 -4.89 7.56
C ASP A 186 -3.59 -5.36 8.90
N GLU A 187 -4.26 -6.30 9.57
CA GLU A 187 -3.90 -6.77 10.91
C GLU A 187 -3.77 -5.61 11.92
N ALA A 188 -4.81 -4.78 11.99
CA ALA A 188 -4.81 -3.56 12.81
C ALA A 188 -4.59 -3.82 14.31
N ASP A 189 -4.96 -4.97 14.83
CA ASP A 189 -4.69 -5.43 16.19
C ASP A 189 -3.19 -5.60 16.45
N ALA A 190 -2.46 -6.28 15.57
CA ALA A 190 -1.01 -6.41 15.68
C ALA A 190 -0.30 -5.06 15.66
N ILE A 191 -0.69 -4.17 14.76
CA ILE A 191 -0.03 -2.86 14.56
C ILE A 191 -0.42 -1.87 15.65
N LEU A 192 -1.72 -1.75 15.99
CA LEU A 192 -2.22 -0.70 16.86
C LEU A 192 -2.30 -1.10 18.34
N LEU A 193 -2.25 -2.39 18.64
CA LEU A 193 -2.31 -2.90 20.02
C LEU A 193 -0.98 -3.54 20.44
N ASP A 194 -0.51 -4.56 19.73
CA ASP A 194 0.66 -5.34 20.13
C ASP A 194 1.95 -4.51 20.00
N GLU A 195 2.12 -3.79 18.92
CA GLU A 195 3.30 -2.96 18.67
C GLU A 195 3.17 -1.50 19.18
N ALA A 196 2.01 -1.12 19.73
CA ALA A 196 1.73 0.28 20.14
C ALA A 196 2.72 0.84 21.18
N ARG A 197 3.40 -0.02 21.93
CA ARG A 197 4.37 0.36 22.98
C ARG A 197 5.82 0.18 22.56
N VAL A 198 6.08 -0.32 21.36
CA VAL A 198 7.45 -0.50 20.85
C VAL A 198 8.04 0.86 20.53
N PRO A 199 9.12 1.32 21.20
CA PRO A 199 9.70 2.62 20.91
C PRO A 199 10.35 2.61 19.52
N LEU A 200 10.04 3.61 18.72
CA LEU A 200 10.72 3.86 17.46
C LEU A 200 11.94 4.75 17.72
N ILE A 201 13.15 4.20 17.52
CA ILE A 201 14.40 4.91 17.72
C ILE A 201 15.01 5.24 16.36
N LEU A 202 15.03 6.52 16.00
CA LEU A 202 15.77 7.01 14.87
C LEU A 202 17.17 7.38 15.33
N SER A 203 18.19 6.63 14.90
CA SER A 203 19.58 6.92 15.18
C SER A 203 20.34 7.08 13.87
N GLU A 204 21.15 8.12 13.79
CA GLU A 204 22.15 8.27 12.74
C GLU A 204 23.50 7.76 13.26
N PRO A 205 24.34 7.16 12.39
CA PRO A 205 25.72 6.87 12.75
C PRO A 205 26.41 8.18 13.12
N ALA A 206 26.79 8.35 14.38
CA ALA A 206 27.62 9.47 14.77
C ALA A 206 29.00 9.29 14.09
N ASP A 207 29.53 10.38 13.55
CA ASP A 207 30.93 10.36 13.06
C ASP A 207 31.82 10.02 14.26
N MET A 208 32.34 8.78 14.26
CA MET A 208 33.20 8.28 15.35
C MET A 208 34.45 9.14 15.54
N ASP A 209 34.91 9.82 14.50
CA ASP A 209 36.07 10.71 14.59
C ASP A 209 35.75 12.01 15.34
N ASP A 210 34.51 12.53 15.21
CA ASP A 210 34.04 13.67 15.99
C ASP A 210 33.83 13.31 17.47
N ALA A 211 33.20 12.17 17.74
CA ALA A 211 33.04 11.68 19.11
C ALA A 211 34.36 11.41 19.81
N LEU A 212 35.35 10.83 19.11
CA LEU A 212 36.70 10.61 19.61
C LEU A 212 37.46 11.92 19.83
N ARG A 213 37.32 12.93 18.97
CA ARG A 213 37.90 14.26 19.15
C ARG A 213 37.35 14.93 20.41
N HIS A 214 36.04 14.95 20.60
CA HIS A 214 35.41 15.51 21.80
C HIS A 214 35.81 14.78 23.08
N ALA A 215 35.85 13.45 23.06
CA ALA A 215 36.31 12.66 24.20
C ALA A 215 37.79 12.92 24.55
N ARG A 216 38.67 13.01 23.57
CA ARG A 216 40.07 13.36 23.78
C ARG A 216 40.26 14.79 24.31
N GLN A 217 39.41 15.72 23.86
CA GLN A 217 39.46 17.11 24.35
C GLN A 217 38.95 17.19 25.80
N ALA A 218 37.86 16.50 26.14
CA ALA A 218 37.36 16.40 27.51
C ALA A 218 38.39 15.81 28.48
N LEU A 219 39.08 14.74 28.07
CA LEU A 219 40.17 14.13 28.86
C LEU A 219 41.36 15.05 29.07
N ARG A 220 41.65 16.00 28.14
CA ARG A 220 42.72 17.00 28.31
C ARG A 220 42.33 18.07 29.34
N PHE A 221 41.05 18.42 29.47
CA PHE A 221 40.56 19.37 30.47
C PHE A 221 40.38 18.75 31.86
N ALA A 222 40.30 17.42 31.94
CA ALA A 222 40.12 16.72 33.24
C ALA A 222 41.51 16.34 33.90
N ARG A 223 42.61 16.66 33.27
CA ARG A 223 44.00 16.51 33.78
C ARG A 223 44.56 17.88 34.15
#